data_4c0ccc12a86f46a9d482e6fe5fd191e7
#
_entry.id   4c0ccc12a86f46a9d482e6fe5fd191e7
#
_cell.length_a   1.000
_cell.length_b   1.000
_cell.length_c   1.000
_cell.angle_alpha   90.00
_cell.angle_beta   90.00
_cell.angle_gamma   90.00
#
_symmetry.space_group_name_H-M   'P 1'
#
loop_
_entity.id
_entity.type
_entity.pdbx_description
1 polymer ?
#
loop_
_entity_poly.entity_id
_entity_poly.type
_entity_poly.pdbx_seq_one_letter_code
_entity_poly.pdbx_strand_id
1 'polypeptide(L)'
;IALSGALFRLSILPDAIKLHTMQAIARCKHQNDYREFAPSVMEILTPILELIRARGETPRQPQPGEQIVEYLRSHLSEPSLCLSALAEHFQMSESSVSGLIRSATGESYKAYCDRIRVNRACALLKSGASVQDACEQSGFSSAATFRRTFKKFMGVPPSEYLAAPDEGGEAEEAR
;
A
#
# COMPACT_ATOMS: atom_id res chain seq x y z
N ILE A 1 -18.97 7.51 6.62
CA ILE A 1 -19.34 8.19 5.35
C ILE A 1 -18.46 7.69 4.19
N ALA A 2 -17.15 7.44 4.38
CA ALA A 2 -16.25 6.98 3.30
C ALA A 2 -16.55 5.56 2.76
N LEU A 3 -16.96 4.62 3.62
CA LEU A 3 -17.32 3.22 3.23
C LEU A 3 -18.58 3.16 2.36
N SER A 4 -19.53 4.05 2.57
CA SER A 4 -20.78 4.09 1.80
C SER A 4 -20.57 4.51 0.34
N GLY A 5 -19.60 5.40 0.08
CA GLY A 5 -19.27 5.86 -1.28
C GLY A 5 -18.50 4.84 -2.11
N ALA A 6 -17.66 4.01 -1.48
CA ALA A 6 -16.89 2.98 -2.16
C ALA A 6 -17.76 1.81 -2.63
N LEU A 7 -18.78 1.44 -1.84
CA LEU A 7 -19.73 0.36 -2.19
C LEU A 7 -20.72 0.76 -3.29
N PHE A 8 -21.01 2.06 -3.44
CA PHE A 8 -21.92 2.54 -4.51
C PHE A 8 -21.27 2.48 -5.90
N ARG A 9 -19.91 2.45 -5.98
CA ARG A 9 -19.17 2.29 -7.24
C ARG A 9 -19.11 0.84 -7.74
N LEU A 10 -19.54 -0.13 -6.94
CA LEU A 10 -19.63 -1.54 -7.35
C LEU A 10 -20.95 -1.81 -8.06
N SER A 11 -21.18 -1.16 -9.21
CA SER A 11 -22.31 -1.44 -10.12
C SER A 11 -22.33 -2.88 -10.65
N ILE A 12 -21.32 -3.68 -10.34
CA ILE A 12 -21.10 -5.07 -10.77
C ILE A 12 -21.78 -6.09 -9.83
N LEU A 13 -22.17 -5.69 -8.60
CA LEU A 13 -22.78 -6.60 -7.63
C LEU A 13 -24.27 -6.80 -7.90
N PRO A 14 -24.79 -8.05 -7.80
CA PRO A 14 -26.22 -8.33 -7.84
C PRO A 14 -26.98 -7.56 -6.76
N ASP A 15 -28.20 -7.10 -7.09
CA ASP A 15 -28.99 -6.23 -6.20
C ASP A 15 -29.30 -6.89 -4.85
N ALA A 16 -29.43 -8.22 -4.81
CA ALA A 16 -29.59 -8.96 -3.56
C ALA A 16 -28.39 -8.79 -2.60
N ILE A 17 -27.16 -8.79 -3.14
CA ILE A 17 -25.94 -8.61 -2.34
C ILE A 17 -25.82 -7.14 -1.91
N LYS A 18 -26.20 -6.19 -2.76
CA LYS A 18 -26.22 -4.76 -2.40
C LYS A 18 -27.15 -4.51 -1.22
N LEU A 19 -28.37 -5.06 -1.26
CA LEU A 19 -29.34 -4.89 -0.18
C LEU A 19 -28.86 -5.51 1.12
N HIS A 20 -28.31 -6.72 1.06
CA HIS A 20 -27.77 -7.42 2.24
C HIS A 20 -26.59 -6.66 2.88
N THR A 21 -25.69 -6.17 2.06
CA THR A 21 -24.53 -5.36 2.49
C THR A 21 -24.99 -4.04 3.14
N MET A 22 -25.98 -3.37 2.56
CA MET A 22 -26.54 -2.13 3.13
C MET A 22 -27.19 -2.36 4.50
N GLN A 23 -27.92 -3.46 4.67
CA GLN A 23 -28.54 -3.82 5.95
C GLN A 23 -27.50 -4.15 7.02
N ALA A 24 -26.43 -4.88 6.66
CA ALA A 24 -25.34 -5.20 7.57
C ALA A 24 -24.55 -3.94 7.99
N ILE A 25 -24.27 -3.01 7.08
CA ILE A 25 -23.65 -1.71 7.37
C ILE A 25 -24.53 -0.85 8.29
N ALA A 26 -25.84 -0.86 8.09
CA ALA A 26 -26.77 -0.12 8.94
C ALA A 26 -26.77 -0.65 10.39
N ARG A 27 -26.65 -1.97 10.57
CA ARG A 27 -26.50 -2.60 11.88
C ARG A 27 -25.18 -2.21 12.55
N CYS A 28 -24.06 -2.21 11.81
CA CYS A 28 -22.74 -1.83 12.34
C CYS A 28 -22.68 -0.39 12.87
N LYS A 29 -23.48 0.54 12.36
CA LYS A 29 -23.50 1.95 12.82
C LYS A 29 -23.99 2.14 14.25
N HIS A 30 -24.70 1.18 14.80
CA HIS A 30 -25.30 1.24 16.15
C HIS A 30 -24.56 0.39 17.19
N GLN A 31 -23.50 -0.33 16.79
CA GLN A 31 -22.79 -1.24 17.66
C GLN A 31 -21.44 -0.67 18.07
N ASN A 32 -21.26 -0.50 19.36
CA ASN A 32 -20.02 0.00 19.98
C ASN A 32 -19.15 -1.14 20.54
N ASP A 33 -19.51 -2.41 20.23
CA ASP A 33 -18.82 -3.59 20.74
C ASP A 33 -18.16 -4.38 19.60
N TYR A 34 -16.85 -4.58 19.71
CA TYR A 34 -16.04 -5.35 18.76
C TYR A 34 -16.48 -6.81 18.60
N ARG A 35 -17.12 -7.41 19.60
CA ARG A 35 -17.61 -8.79 19.56
C ARG A 35 -18.76 -8.99 18.59
N GLU A 36 -19.58 -7.97 18.38
CA GLU A 36 -20.68 -8.00 17.41
C GLU A 36 -20.26 -7.49 16.01
N PHE A 37 -19.14 -6.78 15.94
CA PHE A 37 -18.61 -6.26 14.67
C PHE A 37 -18.08 -7.37 13.76
N ALA A 38 -17.38 -8.36 14.31
CA ALA A 38 -16.79 -9.45 13.54
C ALA A 38 -17.83 -10.31 12.78
N PRO A 39 -18.94 -10.77 13.40
CA PRO A 39 -20.02 -11.46 12.68
C PRO A 39 -20.64 -10.62 11.57
N SER A 40 -20.86 -9.33 11.80
CA SER A 40 -21.44 -8.42 10.79
C SER A 40 -20.52 -8.23 9.58
N VAL A 41 -19.21 -8.18 9.78
CA VAL A 41 -18.22 -8.14 8.69
C VAL A 41 -18.24 -9.46 7.91
N MET A 42 -18.31 -10.60 8.58
CA MET A 42 -18.38 -11.90 7.92
C MET A 42 -19.66 -12.07 7.10
N GLU A 43 -20.79 -11.56 7.60
CA GLU A 43 -22.07 -11.53 6.88
C GLU A 43 -21.99 -10.73 5.56
N ILE A 44 -21.17 -9.67 5.52
CA ILE A 44 -20.90 -8.88 4.32
C ILE A 44 -19.93 -9.60 3.38
N LEU A 45 -18.87 -10.21 3.92
CA LEU A 45 -17.80 -10.81 3.13
C LEU A 45 -18.18 -12.14 2.49
N THR A 46 -18.96 -12.97 3.21
CA THR A 46 -19.34 -14.33 2.75
C THR A 46 -19.99 -14.31 1.36
N PRO A 47 -21.07 -13.55 1.09
CA PRO A 47 -21.69 -13.56 -0.23
C PRO A 47 -20.80 -12.98 -1.33
N ILE A 48 -19.88 -12.09 -1.00
CA ILE A 48 -18.89 -11.55 -1.95
C ILE A 48 -17.88 -12.65 -2.32
N LEU A 49 -17.38 -13.39 -1.34
CA LEU A 49 -16.45 -14.51 -1.57
C LEU A 49 -17.11 -15.64 -2.36
N GLU A 50 -18.38 -15.93 -2.09
CA GLU A 50 -19.14 -16.92 -2.87
C GLU A 50 -19.32 -16.48 -4.32
N LEU A 51 -19.60 -15.20 -4.56
CA LEU A 51 -19.70 -14.66 -5.90
C LEU A 51 -18.37 -14.74 -6.67
N ILE A 52 -17.24 -14.45 -6.01
CA ILE A 52 -15.89 -14.57 -6.56
C ILE A 52 -15.62 -16.03 -6.90
N ARG A 53 -15.94 -16.96 -6.01
CA ARG A 53 -15.82 -18.41 -6.26
C ARG A 53 -16.69 -18.90 -7.42
N ALA A 54 -17.93 -18.44 -7.50
CA ALA A 54 -18.87 -18.82 -8.57
C ALA A 54 -18.44 -18.32 -9.94
N ARG A 55 -17.67 -17.20 -10.00
CA ARG A 55 -17.06 -16.71 -11.26
C ARG A 55 -15.81 -17.45 -11.68
N GLY A 56 -15.35 -18.46 -10.93
CA GLY A 56 -14.13 -19.18 -11.19
C GLY A 56 -12.85 -18.36 -10.94
N GLU A 57 -12.98 -17.18 -10.35
CA GLU A 57 -11.85 -16.42 -9.84
C GLU A 57 -11.41 -17.06 -8.52
N THR A 58 -10.71 -18.18 -8.59
CA THR A 58 -9.96 -18.68 -7.43
C THR A 58 -9.04 -17.55 -6.97
N PRO A 59 -8.92 -17.27 -5.64
CA PRO A 59 -7.93 -16.33 -5.14
C PRO A 59 -6.60 -16.74 -5.76
N ARG A 60 -6.10 -15.94 -6.69
CA ARG A 60 -4.84 -16.20 -7.36
C ARG A 60 -3.77 -16.23 -6.28
N GLN A 61 -3.12 -17.35 -6.10
CA GLN A 61 -1.97 -17.38 -5.23
C GLN A 61 -1.00 -16.28 -5.70
N PRO A 62 -0.59 -15.36 -4.83
CA PRO A 62 0.28 -14.27 -5.25
C PRO A 62 1.55 -14.84 -5.87
N GLN A 63 1.91 -14.35 -7.03
CA GLN A 63 3.12 -14.74 -7.73
C GLN A 63 4.34 -14.46 -6.83
N PRO A 64 5.44 -15.23 -6.94
CA PRO A 64 6.62 -15.02 -6.11
C PRO A 64 7.11 -13.56 -6.10
N GLY A 65 7.04 -12.85 -7.22
CA GLY A 65 7.39 -11.43 -7.31
C GLY A 65 6.45 -10.53 -6.51
N GLU A 66 5.14 -10.83 -6.50
CA GLU A 66 4.15 -10.10 -5.70
C GLU A 66 4.38 -10.29 -4.19
N GLN A 67 4.74 -11.51 -3.78
CA GLN A 67 5.09 -11.82 -2.37
C GLN A 67 6.34 -11.04 -1.92
N ILE A 68 7.37 -11.00 -2.75
CA ILE A 68 8.59 -10.24 -2.48
C ILE A 68 8.29 -8.73 -2.37
N VAL A 69 7.47 -8.20 -3.27
CA VAL A 69 7.07 -6.77 -3.26
C VAL A 69 6.28 -6.43 -2.02
N GLU A 70 5.37 -7.30 -1.58
CA GLU A 70 4.60 -7.09 -0.35
C GLU A 70 5.48 -7.17 0.89
N TYR A 71 6.41 -8.11 0.95
CA TYR A 71 7.41 -8.18 2.00
C TYR A 71 8.27 -6.90 2.06
N LEU A 72 8.71 -6.41 0.90
CA LEU A 72 9.44 -5.14 0.80
C LEU A 72 8.65 -3.96 1.39
N ARG A 73 7.36 -3.87 1.09
CA ARG A 73 6.50 -2.78 1.58
C ARG A 73 6.34 -2.82 3.09
N SER A 74 6.15 -4.00 3.67
CA SER A 74 5.95 -4.18 5.10
C SER A 74 7.22 -3.95 5.93
N HIS A 75 8.41 -4.24 5.35
CA HIS A 75 9.71 -4.14 6.05
C HIS A 75 10.55 -2.94 5.60
N LEU A 76 9.96 -1.99 4.89
CA LEU A 76 10.66 -0.86 4.27
C LEU A 76 11.46 0.01 5.23
N SER A 77 11.00 0.10 6.49
CA SER A 77 11.65 0.91 7.54
C SER A 77 12.86 0.23 8.18
N GLU A 78 13.08 -1.05 7.89
CA GLU A 78 14.19 -1.79 8.48
C GLU A 78 15.51 -1.41 7.81
N PRO A 79 16.52 -0.95 8.57
CA PRO A 79 17.84 -0.60 8.04
C PRO A 79 18.57 -1.78 7.41
N SER A 80 18.26 -2.99 7.86
CA SER A 80 18.83 -4.26 7.38
C SER A 80 18.25 -4.73 6.04
N LEU A 81 17.16 -4.12 5.58
CA LEU A 81 16.49 -4.53 4.35
C LEU A 81 17.38 -4.25 3.13
N CYS A 82 17.99 -5.30 2.62
CA CYS A 82 18.84 -5.29 1.42
C CYS A 82 18.49 -6.47 0.51
N LEU A 83 19.04 -6.46 -0.69
CA LEU A 83 18.74 -7.50 -1.68
C LEU A 83 19.21 -8.90 -1.21
N SER A 84 20.36 -8.97 -0.50
CA SER A 84 20.86 -10.22 0.07
C SER A 84 19.96 -10.76 1.17
N ALA A 85 19.43 -9.91 2.05
CA ALA A 85 18.48 -10.33 3.09
C ALA A 85 17.18 -10.88 2.49
N LEU A 86 16.70 -10.29 1.40
CA LEU A 86 15.55 -10.84 0.65
C LEU A 86 15.88 -12.18 -0.01
N ALA A 87 17.06 -12.30 -0.60
CA ALA A 87 17.51 -13.53 -1.23
C ALA A 87 17.58 -14.68 -0.21
N GLU A 88 18.09 -14.40 0.98
CA GLU A 88 18.14 -15.34 2.09
C GLU A 88 16.72 -15.70 2.59
N HIS A 89 15.87 -14.71 2.83
CA HIS A 89 14.50 -14.90 3.32
C HIS A 89 13.66 -15.78 2.37
N PHE A 90 13.76 -15.53 1.07
CA PHE A 90 13.01 -16.28 0.06
C PHE A 90 13.76 -17.51 -0.46
N GLN A 91 14.94 -17.81 0.07
CA GLN A 91 15.80 -18.95 -0.37
C GLN A 91 16.09 -18.92 -1.86
N MET A 92 16.36 -17.75 -2.42
CA MET A 92 16.60 -17.50 -3.83
C MET A 92 17.95 -16.79 -4.03
N SER A 93 18.45 -16.77 -5.28
CA SER A 93 19.61 -15.92 -5.60
C SER A 93 19.20 -14.44 -5.67
N GLU A 94 20.12 -13.52 -5.38
CA GLU A 94 19.88 -12.07 -5.52
C GLU A 94 19.43 -11.70 -6.95
N SER A 95 20.00 -12.36 -7.94
CA SER A 95 19.63 -12.14 -9.35
C SER A 95 18.18 -12.56 -9.64
N SER A 96 17.73 -13.69 -9.07
CA SER A 96 16.34 -14.14 -9.19
C SER A 96 15.37 -13.17 -8.51
N VAL A 97 15.67 -12.76 -7.27
CA VAL A 97 14.87 -11.77 -6.52
C VAL A 97 14.79 -10.44 -7.28
N SER A 98 15.92 -9.95 -7.78
CA SER A 98 15.97 -8.70 -8.57
C SER A 98 15.15 -8.80 -9.86
N GLY A 99 15.22 -9.95 -10.54
CA GLY A 99 14.42 -10.23 -11.74
C GLY A 99 12.92 -10.27 -11.46
N LEU A 100 12.50 -10.91 -10.37
CA LEU A 100 11.11 -11.00 -9.94
C LEU A 100 10.54 -9.63 -9.54
N ILE A 101 11.32 -8.81 -8.80
CA ILE A 101 10.92 -7.44 -8.46
C ILE A 101 10.73 -6.63 -9.75
N ARG A 102 11.67 -6.71 -10.69
CA ARG A 102 11.56 -5.99 -11.96
C ARG A 102 10.37 -6.45 -12.79
N SER A 103 10.09 -7.74 -12.81
CA SER A 103 8.92 -8.29 -13.52
C SER A 103 7.60 -7.83 -12.89
N ALA A 104 7.53 -7.75 -11.56
CA ALA A 104 6.32 -7.38 -10.83
C ALA A 104 6.07 -5.85 -10.79
N THR A 105 7.14 -5.04 -10.84
CA THR A 105 7.04 -3.58 -10.62
C THR A 105 7.45 -2.74 -11.83
N GLY A 106 8.11 -3.32 -12.81
CA GLY A 106 8.74 -2.61 -13.93
C GLY A 106 10.05 -1.92 -13.58
N GLU A 107 10.46 -1.89 -12.31
CA GLU A 107 11.60 -1.14 -11.79
C GLU A 107 12.70 -2.04 -11.23
N SER A 108 13.93 -1.53 -11.15
CA SER A 108 14.98 -2.20 -10.39
C SER A 108 14.68 -2.14 -8.88
N TYR A 109 15.19 -3.12 -8.10
CA TYR A 109 15.07 -3.14 -6.64
C TYR A 109 15.37 -1.78 -6.00
N LYS A 110 16.50 -1.15 -6.39
CA LYS A 110 16.90 0.15 -5.84
C LYS A 110 15.92 1.25 -6.20
N ALA A 111 15.50 1.35 -7.45
CA ALA A 111 14.56 2.39 -7.90
C ALA A 111 13.21 2.23 -7.20
N TYR A 112 12.73 1.02 -7.09
CA TYR A 112 11.49 0.71 -6.39
C TYR A 112 11.55 1.09 -4.89
N CYS A 113 12.61 0.68 -4.16
CA CYS A 113 12.80 1.06 -2.77
C CYS A 113 12.91 2.57 -2.57
N ASP A 114 13.68 3.24 -3.42
CA ASP A 114 13.84 4.70 -3.38
C ASP A 114 12.48 5.40 -3.55
N ARG A 115 11.66 4.96 -4.52
CA ARG A 115 10.31 5.52 -4.78
C ARG A 115 9.35 5.31 -3.61
N ILE A 116 9.23 4.09 -3.09
CA ILE A 116 8.29 3.83 -1.99
C ILE A 116 8.74 4.52 -0.68
N ARG A 117 10.03 4.65 -0.42
CA ARG A 117 10.56 5.42 0.70
C ARG A 117 10.24 6.91 0.57
N VAL A 118 10.40 7.48 -0.62
CA VAL A 118 10.04 8.89 -0.88
C VAL A 118 8.54 9.10 -0.70
N ASN A 119 7.69 8.21 -1.23
CA ASN A 119 6.23 8.31 -1.04
C ASN A 119 5.84 8.27 0.44
N ARG A 120 6.48 7.40 1.23
CA ARG A 120 6.27 7.33 2.69
C ARG A 120 6.73 8.63 3.38
N ALA A 121 7.88 9.18 2.99
CA ALA A 121 8.38 10.44 3.51
C ALA A 121 7.41 11.60 3.20
N CYS A 122 6.86 11.66 1.98
CA CYS A 122 5.84 12.65 1.62
C CYS A 122 4.60 12.57 2.51
N ALA A 123 4.10 11.35 2.78
CA ALA A 123 2.97 11.14 3.67
C ALA A 123 3.27 11.61 5.11
N LEU A 124 4.46 11.31 5.63
CA LEU A 124 4.92 11.74 6.95
C LEU A 124 5.04 13.27 7.02
N LEU A 125 5.65 13.89 6.03
CA LEU A 125 5.77 15.34 5.95
C LEU A 125 4.40 16.03 5.91
N LYS A 126 3.46 15.52 5.10
CA LYS A 126 2.08 16.02 5.04
C LYS A 126 1.33 15.85 6.37
N SER A 127 1.64 14.83 7.16
CA SER A 127 1.07 14.64 8.50
C SER A 127 1.73 15.50 9.60
N GLY A 128 2.70 16.36 9.23
CA GLY A 128 3.35 17.28 10.16
C GLY A 128 4.64 16.74 10.79
N ALA A 129 5.18 15.63 10.33
CA ALA A 129 6.46 15.11 10.80
C ALA A 129 7.61 16.06 10.40
N SER A 130 8.64 16.13 11.24
CA SER A 130 9.87 16.87 10.89
C SER A 130 10.60 16.18 9.72
N VAL A 131 11.47 16.92 9.02
CA VAL A 131 12.31 16.37 7.95
C VAL A 131 13.21 15.24 8.46
N GLN A 132 13.65 15.33 9.72
CA GLN A 132 14.44 14.29 10.36
C GLN A 132 13.61 13.04 10.62
N ASP A 133 12.44 13.18 11.23
CA ASP A 133 11.54 12.05 11.50
C ASP A 133 11.10 11.37 10.19
N ALA A 134 10.77 12.16 9.17
CA ALA A 134 10.43 11.62 7.86
C ALA A 134 11.56 10.81 7.22
N CYS A 135 12.81 11.24 7.38
CA CYS A 135 13.99 10.50 6.93
C CYS A 135 14.11 9.15 7.65
N GLU A 136 14.06 9.16 8.98
CA GLU A 136 14.24 7.97 9.83
C GLU A 136 13.10 6.95 9.61
N GLN A 137 11.85 7.40 9.69
CA GLN A 137 10.68 6.55 9.58
C GLN A 137 10.41 6.03 8.16
N SER A 138 10.96 6.68 7.12
CA SER A 138 10.87 6.19 5.75
C SER A 138 11.96 5.19 5.37
N GLY A 139 12.89 4.88 6.29
CA GLY A 139 13.91 3.84 6.12
C GLY A 139 15.14 4.27 5.32
N PHE A 140 15.44 5.57 5.26
CA PHE A 140 16.72 6.03 4.72
C PHE A 140 17.82 5.91 5.76
N SER A 141 18.95 5.35 5.36
CA SER A 141 20.13 5.16 6.24
C SER A 141 20.89 6.45 6.52
N SER A 142 20.68 7.52 5.75
CA SER A 142 21.34 8.81 5.99
C SER A 142 20.52 9.98 5.43
N ALA A 143 20.58 11.11 6.13
CA ALA A 143 19.92 12.36 5.72
C ALA A 143 20.43 12.88 4.36
N ALA A 144 21.71 12.63 4.02
CA ALA A 144 22.29 13.05 2.73
C ALA A 144 21.67 12.25 1.57
N THR A 145 21.54 10.92 1.71
CA THR A 145 20.89 10.06 0.73
C THR A 145 19.41 10.42 0.61
N PHE A 146 18.73 10.63 1.73
CA PHE A 146 17.33 11.06 1.76
C PHE A 146 17.12 12.34 0.94
N ARG A 147 17.81 13.43 1.28
CA ARG A 147 17.65 14.72 0.61
C ARG A 147 17.90 14.62 -0.91
N ARG A 148 18.95 13.91 -1.31
CA ARG A 148 19.28 13.72 -2.73
C ARG A 148 18.20 12.91 -3.46
N THR A 149 17.77 11.80 -2.87
CA THR A 149 16.75 10.93 -3.45
C THR A 149 15.40 11.63 -3.49
N PHE A 150 15.00 12.29 -2.41
CA PHE A 150 13.75 13.05 -2.34
C PHE A 150 13.70 14.14 -3.42
N LYS A 151 14.76 14.96 -3.53
CA LYS A 151 14.84 16.00 -4.57
C LYS A 151 14.80 15.40 -5.98
N LYS A 152 15.39 14.22 -6.20
CA LYS A 152 15.34 13.54 -7.50
C LYS A 152 13.92 13.17 -7.91
N PHE A 153 13.09 12.71 -6.97
CA PHE A 153 11.72 12.26 -7.25
C PHE A 153 10.69 13.39 -7.21
N MET A 154 10.85 14.33 -6.28
CA MET A 154 9.86 15.39 -6.04
C MET A 154 10.23 16.72 -6.71
N GLY A 155 11.43 16.84 -7.30
CA GLY A 155 11.93 18.08 -7.90
C GLY A 155 12.45 19.12 -6.89
N VAL A 156 11.95 19.09 -5.65
CA VAL A 156 12.27 20.03 -4.57
C VAL A 156 12.84 19.29 -3.35
N PRO A 157 13.65 19.92 -2.51
CA PRO A 157 14.15 19.31 -1.28
C PRO A 157 13.02 19.15 -0.25
N PRO A 158 13.18 18.23 0.75
CA PRO A 158 12.14 17.97 1.77
C PRO A 158 11.72 19.23 2.57
N SER A 159 12.66 20.14 2.83
CA SER A 159 12.39 21.41 3.55
C SER A 159 11.47 22.37 2.77
N GLU A 160 11.62 22.42 1.47
CA GLU A 160 10.75 23.24 0.58
C GLU A 160 9.40 22.58 0.37
N TYR A 161 9.36 21.24 0.32
CA TYR A 161 8.12 20.46 0.20
C TYR A 161 7.16 20.69 1.39
N LEU A 162 7.72 20.86 2.62
CA LEU A 162 6.94 21.24 3.81
C LEU A 162 6.42 22.68 3.75
N ALA A 163 7.15 23.60 3.12
CA ALA A 163 6.78 25.00 3.04
C ALA A 163 5.79 25.32 1.93
N ALA A 164 5.59 24.40 0.98
CA ALA A 164 4.63 24.57 -0.10
C ALA A 164 3.19 24.43 0.46
N PRO A 165 2.29 25.40 0.26
CA PRO A 165 0.88 25.20 0.54
C PRO A 165 0.35 24.02 -0.30
N ASP A 166 -0.59 23.27 0.26
CA ASP A 166 -1.18 22.05 -0.31
C ASP A 166 -1.95 22.38 -1.62
N GLU A 167 -1.24 22.66 -2.69
CA GLU A 167 -1.81 22.67 -4.03
C GLU A 167 -1.89 21.21 -4.46
N GLY A 168 -3.12 20.66 -4.35
CA GLY A 168 -3.45 19.28 -4.69
C GLY A 168 -2.86 18.83 -6.03
N GLY A 169 -1.69 18.22 -5.97
CA GLY A 169 -1.03 17.56 -7.09
C GLY A 169 -1.46 16.10 -7.14
N GLU A 170 -2.52 15.81 -7.88
CA GLU A 170 -2.75 14.48 -8.43
C GLU A 170 -1.49 14.12 -9.22
N ALA A 171 -0.69 13.19 -8.66
CA ALA A 171 0.40 12.60 -9.43
C ALA A 171 -0.22 11.80 -10.57
N GLU A 172 -0.17 12.40 -11.73
CA GLU A 172 -0.53 11.84 -13.02
C GLU A 172 0.11 10.44 -13.17
N GLU A 173 -0.73 9.41 -13.23
CA GLU A 173 -0.37 8.10 -13.77
C GLU A 173 0.05 8.30 -15.22
N ALA A 174 1.33 8.50 -15.45
CA ALA A 174 1.89 8.60 -16.78
C ALA A 174 2.71 7.36 -17.14
N ARG A 175 2.06 6.54 -18.01
CA ARG A 175 2.62 5.64 -19.03
C ARG A 175 3.67 4.61 -18.60
#